data_e04d80dbc63c2bc3548a39207610c54e
#
_entry.id   e04d80dbc63c2bc3548a39207610c54e
#
_cell.length_a   1.000
_cell.length_b   1.000
_cell.length_c   1.000
_cell.angle_alpha   90.00
_cell.angle_beta   90.00
_cell.angle_gamma   90.00
#
_symmetry.space_group_name_H-M   'P 1'
#
loop_
_entity.id
_entity.type
_entity.pdbx_description
1 polymer ?
#
loop_
_entity_poly.entity_id
_entity_poly.type
_entity_poly.pdbx_seq_one_letter_code
_entity_poly.pdbx_strand_id
1 'polypeptide(L)'
;HKEEAMDFSKTRKSPILLQEISRKYALDPLRPIRGFVKLENNADKGLVTVIVENVKIFPAGEYCYKLLLAGVKKEQQVYHLLGSIVLSAGGRGEGTFRIRPADLNGRGSCLWEFDTMIVAAASVTNPRESLHPVLQGKFRITCPADPLPTAAPKDYSPFYQDFVLDRCIAIARMQNQLTDIR
;
A
#
# COMPACT_ATOMS: atom_id res chain seq x y z
N HIS A 1 8.16 18.25 31.98
CA HIS A 1 7.91 18.12 31.52
C HIS A 1 7.65 17.96 30.52
N LYS A 2 7.53 17.86 30.26
CA LYS A 2 7.21 17.81 29.38
C LYS A 2 6.83 17.15 28.63
N GLU A 3 6.55 16.81 28.66
CA GLU A 3 6.07 16.30 28.13
C GLU A 3 5.60 15.63 27.69
N GLU A 4 5.57 15.32 27.92
CA GLU A 4 4.98 14.60 27.61
C GLU A 4 4.08 14.62 27.10
N ALA A 5 4.00 14.70 27.42
CA ALA A 5 2.79 14.73 27.19
C ALA A 5 2.19 14.55 25.97
N MET A 6 1.20 14.56 25.89
CA MET A 6 0.61 14.48 24.79
C MET A 6 1.29 15.07 23.78
N ASP A 7 2.13 14.47 23.41
CA ASP A 7 3.05 15.01 22.46
C ASP A 7 2.70 14.47 21.09
N PHE A 8 2.09 15.30 20.30
CA PHE A 8 1.72 14.91 18.96
C PHE A 8 2.91 14.78 18.03
N SER A 9 4.09 15.21 18.46
CA SER A 9 5.28 15.00 17.65
C SER A 9 5.82 13.58 17.79
N LYS A 10 5.26 12.82 18.70
CA LYS A 10 5.76 11.48 18.97
C LYS A 10 5.48 10.56 17.80
N THR A 11 6.50 9.89 17.34
CA THR A 11 6.39 8.98 16.22
C THR A 11 5.72 7.68 16.62
N ARG A 12 4.78 7.26 15.83
CA ARG A 12 4.14 5.96 15.99
C ARG A 12 4.69 5.00 14.96
N LYS A 13 4.81 3.75 15.35
CA LYS A 13 5.29 2.70 14.46
C LYS A 13 4.18 1.68 14.29
N SER A 14 3.84 1.43 13.06
CA SER A 14 2.77 0.48 12.72
C SER A 14 3.32 -0.57 11.78
N PRO A 15 3.48 -1.80 12.23
CA PRO A 15 3.87 -2.89 11.34
C PRO A 15 2.63 -3.37 10.59
N ILE A 16 2.81 -3.60 9.29
CA ILE A 16 1.73 -4.07 8.44
C ILE A 16 2.24 -5.29 7.71
N LEU A 17 1.63 -6.42 8.00
CA LEU A 17 2.00 -7.67 7.35
C LEU A 17 1.24 -7.76 6.05
N LEU A 18 1.93 -8.02 4.96
CA LEU A 18 1.31 -8.15 3.65
C LEU A 18 1.05 -9.62 3.36
N GLN A 19 -0.10 -9.89 2.76
CA GLN A 19 -0.50 -11.24 2.41
C GLN A 19 -0.50 -11.39 0.90
N GLU A 20 -0.11 -12.57 0.46
CA GLU A 20 -0.05 -12.87 -0.96
C GLU A 20 -1.44 -12.86 -1.57
N ILE A 21 -1.58 -12.19 -2.71
CA ILE A 21 -2.79 -12.20 -3.51
C ILE A 21 -2.63 -13.23 -4.64
N SER A 22 -1.47 -13.26 -5.27
CA SER A 22 -1.24 -14.12 -6.42
C SER A 22 0.15 -14.73 -6.37
N ARG A 23 0.23 -16.05 -6.45
CA ARG A 23 1.49 -16.77 -6.50
C ARG A 23 2.15 -16.64 -7.88
N LYS A 24 1.44 -16.09 -8.84
CA LYS A 24 1.94 -15.91 -10.20
C LYS A 24 3.23 -15.10 -10.26
N TYR A 25 3.40 -14.20 -9.29
CA TYR A 25 4.58 -13.34 -9.25
C TYR A 25 5.66 -13.84 -8.29
N ALA A 26 5.62 -15.11 -7.92
CA ALA A 26 6.64 -15.69 -7.06
C ALA A 26 7.88 -16.04 -7.90
N LEU A 27 9.05 -15.74 -7.36
CA LEU A 27 10.30 -16.19 -7.97
C LEU A 27 10.41 -17.70 -7.89
N ASP A 28 10.16 -18.25 -6.70
CA ASP A 28 10.08 -19.69 -6.48
C ASP A 28 8.61 -20.01 -6.20
N PRO A 29 7.91 -20.64 -7.14
CA PRO A 29 6.48 -20.89 -6.95
C PRO A 29 6.16 -21.86 -5.83
N LEU A 30 7.16 -22.56 -5.30
CA LEU A 30 6.95 -23.47 -4.18
C LEU A 30 6.95 -22.75 -2.83
N ARG A 31 7.28 -21.45 -2.81
CA ARG A 31 7.26 -20.66 -1.60
C ARG A 31 6.34 -19.47 -1.76
N PRO A 32 5.73 -19.02 -0.66
CA PRO A 32 4.87 -17.85 -0.74
C PRO A 32 5.69 -16.57 -0.94
N ILE A 33 5.07 -15.58 -1.56
CA ILE A 33 5.60 -14.24 -1.58
C ILE A 33 5.31 -13.63 -0.22
N ARG A 34 6.27 -12.95 0.36
CA ARG A 34 6.11 -12.31 1.66
C ARG A 34 6.38 -10.83 1.53
N GLY A 35 5.71 -10.06 2.34
CA GLY A 35 5.92 -8.64 2.37
C GLY A 35 5.59 -8.05 3.73
N PHE A 36 6.27 -6.95 4.01
CA PHE A 36 6.13 -6.28 5.28
C PHE A 36 6.30 -4.77 5.04
N VAL A 37 5.43 -4.00 5.66
CA VAL A 37 5.54 -2.54 5.62
C VAL A 37 5.68 -2.04 7.05
N LYS A 38 6.63 -1.16 7.25
CA LYS A 38 6.74 -0.44 8.50
C LYS A 38 6.37 1.01 8.24
N LEU A 39 5.35 1.47 8.91
CA LEU A 39 4.89 2.83 8.82
C LEU A 39 5.26 3.55 10.12
N GLU A 40 6.09 4.58 9.98
CA GLU A 40 6.49 5.40 11.12
C GLU A 40 5.99 6.80 10.85
N ASN A 41 5.16 7.33 11.71
CA ASN A 41 4.60 8.65 11.46
C ASN A 41 4.27 9.41 12.74
N ASN A 42 4.31 10.71 12.64
CA ASN A 42 3.68 11.61 13.60
C ASN A 42 2.69 12.47 12.80
N ALA A 43 2.22 13.55 13.38
CA ALA A 43 1.22 14.38 12.70
C ALA A 43 1.76 15.03 11.43
N ASP A 44 3.07 15.32 11.38
CA ASP A 44 3.66 16.10 10.29
C ASP A 44 4.42 15.29 9.27
N LYS A 45 5.02 14.20 9.69
CA LYS A 45 5.95 13.44 8.85
C LYS A 45 5.66 11.96 8.95
N GLY A 46 5.96 11.26 7.90
CA GLY A 46 5.89 9.80 7.91
C GLY A 46 6.97 9.19 7.04
N LEU A 47 7.30 7.96 7.36
CA LEU A 47 8.26 7.16 6.62
C LEU A 47 7.65 5.79 6.42
N VAL A 48 7.54 5.39 5.18
CA VAL A 48 7.01 4.07 4.82
C VAL A 48 8.16 3.25 4.28
N THR A 49 8.42 2.13 4.92
CA THR A 49 9.45 1.19 4.46
C THR A 49 8.76 -0.11 4.10
N VAL A 50 9.00 -0.59 2.88
CA VAL A 50 8.44 -1.85 2.42
C VAL A 50 9.57 -2.81 2.11
N ILE A 51 9.38 -4.07 2.48
CA ILE A 51 10.30 -5.14 2.15
C ILE A 51 9.45 -6.26 1.60
N VAL A 52 9.85 -6.79 0.44
CA VAL A 52 9.19 -7.95 -0.15
C VAL A 52 10.23 -9.03 -0.41
N GLU A 53 9.78 -10.28 -0.39
CA GLU A 53 10.66 -11.42 -0.60
C GLU A 53 9.98 -12.41 -1.54
N ASN A 54 10.80 -13.06 -2.34
CA ASN A 54 10.36 -14.11 -3.26
C ASN A 54 9.49 -13.56 -4.39
N VAL A 55 9.77 -12.34 -4.86
CA VAL A 55 9.05 -11.81 -6.01
C VAL A 55 9.82 -12.13 -7.29
N LYS A 56 9.06 -12.37 -8.35
CA LYS A 56 9.60 -12.69 -9.65
C LYS A 56 10.42 -11.53 -10.20
N ILE A 57 11.57 -11.84 -10.76
CA ILE A 57 12.44 -10.85 -11.38
C ILE A 57 12.17 -10.86 -12.88
N PHE A 58 12.13 -9.68 -13.46
CA PHE A 58 11.91 -9.52 -14.90
C PHE A 58 13.20 -8.99 -15.51
N PRO A 59 14.05 -9.90 -16.06
CA PRO A 59 15.39 -9.51 -16.52
C PRO A 59 15.39 -8.46 -17.62
N ALA A 60 14.36 -8.47 -18.46
CA ALA A 60 14.26 -7.50 -19.55
C ALA A 60 13.58 -6.21 -19.09
N GLY A 61 13.24 -6.10 -17.82
CA GLY A 61 12.66 -4.88 -17.28
C GLY A 61 11.22 -4.64 -17.68
N GLU A 62 10.49 -5.70 -18.00
CA GLU A 62 9.11 -5.55 -18.47
C GLU A 62 8.17 -5.02 -17.38
N TYR A 63 8.45 -5.40 -16.12
CA TYR A 63 7.60 -5.03 -15.00
C TYR A 63 8.45 -4.54 -13.85
N CYS A 64 7.89 -3.64 -13.07
CA CYS A 64 8.44 -3.21 -11.79
C CYS A 64 7.35 -3.33 -10.73
N TYR A 65 7.75 -3.33 -9.48
CA TYR A 65 6.80 -3.41 -8.39
C TYR A 65 6.64 -2.05 -7.75
N LYS A 66 5.41 -1.72 -7.39
CA LYS A 66 5.07 -0.44 -6.80
C LYS A 66 4.26 -0.64 -5.54
N LEU A 67 4.42 0.29 -4.60
CA LEU A 67 3.62 0.31 -3.39
C LEU A 67 2.60 1.42 -3.51
N LEU A 68 1.34 1.09 -3.21
CA LEU A 68 0.30 2.09 -3.22
C LEU A 68 -0.64 1.93 -2.04
N LEU A 69 -1.35 3.00 -1.74
CA LEU A 69 -2.38 3.05 -0.72
C LEU A 69 -3.74 2.98 -1.38
N ALA A 70 -4.67 2.31 -0.74
CA ALA A 70 -6.04 2.26 -1.21
C ALA A 70 -7.00 2.50 -0.05
N GLY A 71 -8.14 3.07 -0.35
CA GLY A 71 -9.16 3.35 0.64
C GLY A 71 -10.49 3.68 -0.01
N VAL A 72 -11.45 4.04 0.82
CA VAL A 72 -12.77 4.48 0.37
C VAL A 72 -13.07 5.80 1.03
N LYS A 73 -13.46 6.77 0.23
CA LYS A 73 -13.83 8.09 0.71
C LYS A 73 -15.15 8.47 0.07
N LYS A 74 -16.16 8.75 0.88
CA LYS A 74 -17.50 9.11 0.38
C LYS A 74 -18.01 8.07 -0.62
N GLU A 75 -17.86 6.81 -0.25
CA GLU A 75 -18.32 5.69 -1.06
C GLU A 75 -17.59 5.54 -2.40
N GLN A 76 -16.51 6.27 -2.60
CA GLN A 76 -15.69 6.13 -3.79
C GLN A 76 -14.32 5.59 -3.42
N GLN A 77 -13.80 4.77 -4.30
CA GLN A 77 -12.45 4.25 -4.12
C GLN A 77 -11.44 5.35 -4.38
N VAL A 78 -10.45 5.42 -3.50
CA VAL A 78 -9.35 6.36 -3.65
C VAL A 78 -8.06 5.58 -3.52
N TYR A 79 -7.01 6.08 -4.17
CA TYR A 79 -5.71 5.45 -4.08
C TYR A 79 -4.62 6.50 -4.20
N HIS A 80 -3.42 6.11 -3.75
CA HIS A 80 -2.26 6.97 -3.83
C HIS A 80 -1.03 6.11 -4.06
N LEU A 81 -0.28 6.41 -5.12
CA LEU A 81 0.94 5.70 -5.44
C LEU A 81 2.09 6.26 -4.63
N LEU A 82 2.77 5.42 -3.88
CA LEU A 82 3.92 5.84 -3.10
C LEU A 82 5.21 5.82 -3.92
N GLY A 83 5.42 4.78 -4.69
CA GLY A 83 6.59 4.71 -5.54
C GLY A 83 7.00 3.28 -5.86
N SER A 84 8.19 3.15 -6.40
CA SER A 84 8.71 1.88 -6.88
C SER A 84 9.54 1.16 -5.82
N ILE A 85 9.49 -0.16 -5.87
CA ILE A 85 10.27 -1.03 -5.00
C ILE A 85 11.48 -1.48 -5.80
N VAL A 86 12.66 -1.33 -5.23
CA VAL A 86 13.90 -1.70 -5.89
C VAL A 86 14.23 -3.14 -5.56
N LEU A 87 14.40 -3.95 -6.60
CA LEU A 87 14.72 -5.36 -6.42
C LEU A 87 16.21 -5.58 -6.39
N SER A 88 16.64 -6.53 -5.56
CA SER A 88 17.98 -7.06 -5.58
C SER A 88 17.94 -8.50 -6.06
N ALA A 89 19.10 -9.09 -6.26
CA ALA A 89 19.21 -10.48 -6.65
C ALA A 89 18.51 -11.36 -5.62
N GLY A 90 17.89 -12.43 -6.08
CA GLY A 90 17.21 -13.36 -5.18
C GLY A 90 15.75 -13.02 -4.93
N GLY A 91 15.20 -12.01 -5.60
CA GLY A 91 13.79 -11.70 -5.49
C GLY A 91 13.40 -10.95 -4.23
N ARG A 92 14.34 -10.26 -3.61
CA ARG A 92 14.07 -9.38 -2.49
C ARG A 92 13.96 -7.95 -2.99
N GLY A 93 12.97 -7.23 -2.48
CA GLY A 93 12.78 -5.85 -2.86
C GLY A 93 12.62 -4.96 -1.64
N GLU A 94 12.99 -3.70 -1.78
CA GLU A 94 12.87 -2.71 -0.72
C GLU A 94 12.47 -1.36 -1.30
N GLY A 95 11.79 -0.59 -0.48
CA GLY A 95 11.46 0.78 -0.82
C GLY A 95 11.28 1.59 0.45
N THR A 96 11.64 2.86 0.37
CA THR A 96 11.47 3.79 1.48
C THR A 96 10.89 5.07 0.92
N PHE A 97 9.79 5.50 1.49
CA PHE A 97 9.04 6.65 0.98
C PHE A 97 8.75 7.62 2.11
N ARG A 98 9.13 8.87 1.90
CA ARG A 98 8.79 9.93 2.86
C ARG A 98 7.44 10.48 2.47
N ILE A 99 6.58 10.67 3.47
CA ILE A 99 5.24 11.18 3.24
C ILE A 99 4.91 12.28 4.23
N ARG A 100 3.91 13.06 3.87
CA ARG A 100 3.28 14.02 4.77
C ARG A 100 1.89 13.49 5.04
N PRO A 101 1.64 12.95 6.23
CA PRO A 101 0.37 12.28 6.49
C PRO A 101 -0.88 13.11 6.24
N ALA A 102 -0.79 14.42 6.46
CA ALA A 102 -1.93 15.30 6.25
C ALA A 102 -2.11 15.74 4.79
N ASP A 103 -1.13 15.43 3.93
CA ASP A 103 -1.19 15.91 2.55
C ASP A 103 -0.28 15.06 1.66
N LEU A 104 -0.75 13.89 1.32
CA LEU A 104 0.05 12.93 0.58
C LEU A 104 0.33 13.37 -0.85
N ASN A 105 -0.64 14.03 -1.47
CA ASN A 105 -0.57 14.34 -2.90
C ASN A 105 -0.44 15.84 -3.21
N GLY A 106 -0.25 16.68 -2.19
CA GLY A 106 -0.23 18.12 -2.38
C GLY A 106 -1.60 18.74 -2.57
N ARG A 107 -2.65 17.96 -2.39
CA ARG A 107 -4.03 18.39 -2.60
C ARG A 107 -4.93 18.05 -1.42
N GLY A 108 -4.33 17.77 -0.27
CA GLY A 108 -5.10 17.50 0.94
C GLY A 108 -5.52 16.07 1.16
N SER A 109 -4.98 15.14 0.38
CA SER A 109 -5.27 13.73 0.62
C SER A 109 -4.49 13.26 1.84
N CYS A 110 -5.17 12.67 2.80
CA CYS A 110 -4.60 12.32 4.10
C CYS A 110 -4.39 10.83 4.25
N LEU A 111 -3.33 10.47 4.97
CA LEU A 111 -2.98 9.07 5.20
C LEU A 111 -4.13 8.30 5.84
N TRP A 112 -4.87 8.93 6.75
CA TRP A 112 -5.96 8.26 7.47
C TRP A 112 -7.21 8.04 6.62
N GLU A 113 -7.19 8.47 5.35
CA GLU A 113 -8.25 8.14 4.42
C GLU A 113 -8.05 6.77 3.77
N PHE A 114 -6.92 6.15 4.01
CA PHE A 114 -6.54 4.88 3.41
C PHE A 114 -6.51 3.78 4.45
N ASP A 115 -6.78 2.57 4.03
CA ASP A 115 -6.84 1.42 4.94
C ASP A 115 -6.09 0.20 4.42
N THR A 116 -5.51 0.29 3.24
CA THR A 116 -4.88 -0.88 2.61
C THR A 116 -3.59 -0.47 1.92
N MET A 117 -2.55 -1.25 2.14
CA MET A 117 -1.31 -1.17 1.39
C MET A 117 -1.30 -2.28 0.35
N ILE A 118 -0.92 -1.95 -0.87
CA ILE A 118 -0.91 -2.90 -1.97
C ILE A 118 0.43 -2.84 -2.67
N VAL A 119 1.04 -4.00 -2.88
CA VAL A 119 2.19 -4.13 -3.77
C VAL A 119 1.66 -4.69 -5.08
N ALA A 120 1.92 -4.00 -6.17
CA ALA A 120 1.44 -4.40 -7.48
C ALA A 120 2.57 -4.37 -8.49
N ALA A 121 2.51 -5.27 -9.46
CA ALA A 121 3.40 -5.24 -10.61
C ALA A 121 2.83 -4.29 -11.66
N ALA A 122 3.68 -3.44 -12.18
CA ALA A 122 3.29 -2.46 -13.18
C ALA A 122 4.17 -2.61 -14.42
N SER A 123 3.56 -2.59 -15.59
CA SER A 123 4.31 -2.67 -16.83
C SER A 123 5.17 -1.42 -17.01
N VAL A 124 6.42 -1.62 -17.33
CA VAL A 124 7.35 -0.53 -17.64
C VAL A 124 7.18 -0.07 -19.08
N THR A 125 6.89 -1.03 -19.96
CA THR A 125 6.83 -0.74 -21.39
C THR A 125 5.46 -0.28 -21.86
N ASN A 126 4.41 -0.65 -21.12
CA ASN A 126 3.05 -0.27 -21.45
C ASN A 126 2.37 0.37 -20.25
N PRO A 127 2.46 1.70 -20.11
CA PRO A 127 1.87 2.37 -18.95
C PRO A 127 0.35 2.28 -18.88
N ARG A 128 -0.28 1.80 -19.94
CA ARG A 128 -1.73 1.63 -19.95
C ARG A 128 -2.17 0.24 -19.50
N GLU A 129 -1.22 -0.64 -19.29
CA GLU A 129 -1.57 -1.98 -18.80
C GLU A 129 -2.03 -1.88 -17.36
N SER A 130 -3.02 -2.68 -16.99
CA SER A 130 -3.54 -2.72 -15.63
C SER A 130 -2.46 -3.13 -14.64
N LEU A 131 -2.50 -2.57 -13.46
CA LEU A 131 -1.65 -3.03 -12.38
C LEU A 131 -2.05 -4.45 -11.99
N HIS A 132 -1.05 -5.22 -11.56
CA HIS A 132 -1.28 -6.61 -11.17
C HIS A 132 -1.02 -6.73 -9.67
N PRO A 133 -2.07 -6.89 -8.86
CA PRO A 133 -1.87 -6.99 -7.41
C PRO A 133 -1.09 -8.23 -7.03
N VAL A 134 -0.15 -8.07 -6.13
CA VAL A 134 0.73 -9.15 -5.69
C VAL A 134 0.56 -9.42 -4.21
N LEU A 135 0.58 -8.37 -3.40
CA LEU A 135 0.46 -8.44 -1.95
C LEU A 135 -0.46 -7.35 -1.46
N GLN A 136 -1.12 -7.59 -0.34
CA GLN A 136 -1.92 -6.55 0.30
C GLN A 136 -1.89 -6.72 1.81
N GLY A 137 -2.06 -5.61 2.51
CA GLY A 137 -2.18 -5.62 3.96
C GLY A 137 -3.03 -4.46 4.41
N LYS A 138 -3.73 -4.65 5.51
CA LYS A 138 -4.63 -3.64 6.04
C LYS A 138 -3.97 -2.90 7.17
N PHE A 139 -4.30 -1.64 7.27
CA PHE A 139 -3.80 -0.81 8.34
C PHE A 139 -4.85 0.24 8.70
N ARG A 140 -4.64 0.87 9.84
CA ARG A 140 -5.52 1.93 10.26
C ARG A 140 -4.73 2.98 10.99
N ILE A 141 -4.84 4.21 10.52
CA ILE A 141 -4.22 5.36 11.14
C ILE A 141 -5.32 6.33 11.53
N THR A 142 -5.34 6.70 12.79
CA THR A 142 -6.35 7.64 13.29
C THR A 142 -5.94 9.05 12.93
N CYS A 143 -6.90 9.85 12.49
CA CYS A 143 -6.67 11.26 12.22
C CYS A 143 -6.28 11.96 13.51
N PRO A 144 -5.15 12.67 13.53
CA PRO A 144 -4.72 13.34 14.77
C PRO A 144 -5.68 14.40 15.27
N ALA A 145 -6.49 14.97 14.39
CA ALA A 145 -7.42 16.03 14.76
C ALA A 145 -8.74 15.49 15.24
N ASP A 146 -8.98 14.20 15.10
CA ASP A 146 -10.25 13.61 15.49
C ASP A 146 -10.17 12.98 16.87
N PRO A 147 -11.24 13.03 17.62
CA PRO A 147 -11.29 12.26 18.87
C PRO A 147 -11.23 10.77 18.53
N LEU A 148 -10.88 9.99 19.53
CA LEU A 148 -10.87 8.55 19.35
C LEU A 148 -12.24 8.06 18.91
N PRO A 149 -12.29 7.13 17.98
CA PRO A 149 -13.57 6.58 17.56
C PRO A 149 -14.27 5.92 18.73
N THR A 150 -15.55 6.19 18.87
CA THR A 150 -16.33 5.55 19.90
C THR A 150 -16.90 4.23 19.44
N ALA A 151 -17.00 4.04 18.13
CA ALA A 151 -17.56 2.81 17.60
C ALA A 151 -16.46 1.80 17.37
N ALA A 152 -16.78 0.55 17.58
CA ALA A 152 -15.86 -0.53 17.26
C ALA A 152 -15.59 -0.54 15.77
N PRO A 153 -14.40 -0.98 15.36
CA PRO A 153 -14.13 -1.14 13.95
C PRO A 153 -15.12 -2.09 13.30
N LYS A 154 -15.38 -1.86 12.04
CA LYS A 154 -16.25 -2.77 11.32
C LYS A 154 -15.67 -4.16 11.35
N ASP A 155 -16.58 -5.11 11.39
CA ASP A 155 -16.20 -6.49 11.31
C ASP A 155 -15.65 -6.78 9.92
N TYR A 156 -14.52 -7.41 9.88
CA TYR A 156 -13.91 -7.79 8.62
C TYR A 156 -14.34 -9.21 8.29
N SER A 157 -15.53 -9.32 7.74
CA SER A 157 -16.07 -10.61 7.34
C SER A 157 -15.20 -11.24 6.24
N PRO A 158 -15.42 -12.51 5.92
CA PRO A 158 -14.69 -13.16 4.84
C PRO A 158 -14.79 -12.41 3.51
N PHE A 159 -15.87 -11.68 3.28
CA PHE A 159 -16.05 -10.94 2.05
C PHE A 159 -15.14 -9.73 1.96
N TYR A 160 -14.58 -9.31 3.06
CA TYR A 160 -13.76 -8.11 3.07
C TYR A 160 -12.50 -8.28 2.21
N GLN A 161 -11.92 -9.47 2.20
CA GLN A 161 -10.76 -9.74 1.39
C GLN A 161 -11.09 -9.60 -0.10
N ASP A 162 -12.22 -10.13 -0.51
CA ASP A 162 -12.65 -10.00 -1.90
C ASP A 162 -12.91 -8.56 -2.26
N PHE A 163 -13.50 -7.81 -1.33
CA PHE A 163 -13.75 -6.39 -1.55
C PHE A 163 -12.45 -5.62 -1.76
N VAL A 164 -11.43 -5.92 -0.97
CA VAL A 164 -10.13 -5.27 -1.11
C VAL A 164 -9.48 -5.64 -2.44
N LEU A 165 -9.59 -6.90 -2.84
CA LEU A 165 -9.06 -7.34 -4.12
C LEU A 165 -9.78 -6.64 -5.27
N ASP A 166 -11.10 -6.54 -5.20
CA ASP A 166 -11.87 -5.84 -6.20
C ASP A 166 -11.47 -4.38 -6.30
N ARG A 167 -11.22 -3.75 -5.15
CA ARG A 167 -10.73 -2.37 -5.15
C ARG A 167 -9.38 -2.25 -5.84
N CYS A 168 -8.51 -3.20 -5.60
CA CYS A 168 -7.21 -3.21 -6.23
C CYS A 168 -7.32 -3.32 -7.74
N ILE A 169 -8.21 -4.19 -8.21
CA ILE A 169 -8.47 -4.33 -9.63
C ILE A 169 -9.06 -3.05 -10.21
N ALA A 170 -9.98 -2.43 -9.48
CA ALA A 170 -10.59 -1.18 -9.92
C ALA A 170 -9.55 -0.06 -10.06
N ILE A 171 -8.63 0.03 -9.11
CA ILE A 171 -7.54 1.00 -9.18
C ILE A 171 -6.71 0.76 -10.44
N ALA A 172 -6.37 -0.50 -10.71
CA ALA A 172 -5.61 -0.83 -11.90
C ALA A 172 -6.36 -0.40 -13.15
N ARG A 173 -7.66 -0.65 -13.20
CA ARG A 173 -8.47 -0.24 -14.34
C ARG A 173 -8.53 1.27 -14.49
N MET A 174 -8.63 1.98 -13.38
CA MET A 174 -8.67 3.44 -13.44
C MET A 174 -7.37 4.02 -13.96
N GLN A 175 -6.24 3.45 -13.57
CA GLN A 175 -4.95 3.94 -14.03
C GLN A 175 -4.70 3.61 -15.49
N ASN A 176 -5.35 2.58 -16.00
CA ASN A 176 -5.16 2.14 -17.37
C ASN A 176 -6.46 2.20 -18.17
N GLN A 177 -7.31 3.13 -17.78
CA GLN A 177 -8.68 3.17 -18.26
C GLN A 177 -8.84 3.20 -19.76
N LEU A 178 -7.90 3.74 -20.46
CA LEU A 178 -7.99 3.84 -21.91
C LEU A 178 -7.49 2.60 -22.62
N THR A 179 -7.03 1.64 -21.84
CA THR A 179 -6.48 0.42 -22.40
C THR A 179 -7.47 -0.69 -22.21
N ASP A 180 -7.80 -1.34 -23.30
CA ASP A 180 -8.61 -2.52 -23.19
C ASP A 180 -7.68 -3.65 -22.82
N ILE A 181 -7.64 -3.95 -21.56
CA ILE A 181 -6.69 -4.89 -21.03
C ILE A 181 -7.24 -6.29 -21.16
N ARG A 182 -6.50 -7.09 -21.80
CA ARG A 182 -6.90 -8.48 -21.94
C ARG A 182 -6.41 -9.30 -20.81
#